data_fe61864448628a2c00b1e066486b3428
#
_entry.id   fe61864448628a2c00b1e066486b3428
#
_cell.length_a   1.000
_cell.length_b   1.000
_cell.length_c   1.000
_cell.angle_alpha   90.00
_cell.angle_beta   90.00
_cell.angle_gamma   90.00
#
_symmetry.space_group_name_H-M   'P 1'
#
loop_
_entity.id
_entity.type
_entity.pdbx_description
1 polymer ?
#
loop_
_entity_poly.entity_id
_entity_poly.type
_entity_poly.pdbx_seq_one_letter_code
_entity_poly.pdbx_strand_id
1 'polypeptide(L)'
;MDNFGYSNFGFGGFGVMFFLTSTLVFGIFIFVFVKLITQWNRNNNSPRLTVPARIVAKRTNVSHHHGTNHMSTHSTSYYVTFQVESGDRIELHVNGSEFGMLVEGDEGKLTFQGTRYLGFERNF
;
A
#
# COMPACT_ATOMS: atom_id res chain seq x y z
N MET A 1 -35.28 25.90 -34.82
CA MET A 1 -35.00 25.64 -34.47
C MET A 1 -34.33 25.37 -33.95
N ASP A 2 -33.88 25.25 -33.95
CA ASP A 2 -33.13 25.01 -33.45
C ASP A 2 -33.02 24.98 -32.21
N ASN A 3 -33.84 25.09 -31.56
CA ASN A 3 -33.82 24.86 -30.23
C ASN A 3 -33.29 23.58 -29.84
N PHE A 4 -33.36 22.71 -30.68
CA PHE A 4 -32.94 21.49 -30.43
C PHE A 4 -31.47 21.40 -30.25
N GLY A 5 -30.76 21.81 -31.19
CA GLY A 5 -29.39 21.92 -31.06
C GLY A 5 -28.98 22.76 -29.93
N TYR A 6 -29.80 23.63 -29.61
CA TYR A 6 -29.64 24.55 -28.68
C TYR A 6 -29.68 23.95 -27.31
N SER A 7 -30.70 23.24 -27.04
CA SER A 7 -30.74 22.64 -25.75
C SER A 7 -29.60 21.69 -25.59
N ASN A 8 -29.20 21.03 -26.63
CA ASN A 8 -28.02 20.23 -26.56
C ASN A 8 -26.82 21.03 -26.28
N PHE A 9 -26.87 22.27 -26.68
CA PHE A 9 -25.78 23.08 -26.52
C PHE A 9 -25.69 23.61 -25.16
N GLY A 10 -26.71 24.13 -24.63
CA GLY A 10 -26.74 24.55 -23.30
C GLY A 10 -26.32 23.46 -22.38
N PHE A 11 -26.69 22.27 -22.77
CA PHE A 11 -26.26 21.12 -22.10
C PHE A 11 -24.85 20.82 -22.51
N GLY A 12 -24.48 21.19 -23.69
CA GLY A 12 -23.23 20.87 -24.30
C GLY A 12 -22.02 21.43 -23.59
N GLY A 13 -22.05 22.70 -23.26
CA GLY A 13 -20.93 23.31 -22.56
C GLY A 13 -20.72 22.69 -21.20
N PHE A 14 -21.79 22.57 -20.44
CA PHE A 14 -21.76 21.98 -19.13
C PHE A 14 -21.53 20.47 -19.23
N GLY A 15 -22.19 19.81 -20.17
CA GLY A 15 -22.04 18.38 -20.37
C GLY A 15 -20.65 17.99 -20.79
N VAL A 16 -20.00 18.78 -21.64
CA VAL A 16 -18.64 18.51 -22.06
C VAL A 16 -17.69 18.65 -20.88
N MET A 17 -17.84 19.67 -20.07
CA MET A 17 -17.01 19.81 -18.89
C MET A 17 -17.24 18.67 -17.91
N PHE A 18 -18.49 18.28 -17.73
CA PHE A 18 -18.84 17.17 -16.86
C PHE A 18 -18.24 15.87 -17.38
N PHE A 19 -18.32 15.64 -18.68
CA PHE A 19 -17.75 14.45 -19.29
C PHE A 19 -16.23 14.42 -19.16
N LEU A 20 -15.57 15.54 -19.38
CA LEU A 20 -14.13 15.62 -19.25
C LEU A 20 -13.68 15.35 -17.83
N THR A 21 -14.38 15.94 -16.87
CA THR A 21 -14.06 15.75 -15.46
C THR A 21 -14.30 14.30 -15.04
N SER A 22 -15.44 13.73 -15.47
CA SER A 22 -15.76 12.34 -15.18
C SER A 22 -14.74 11.38 -15.77
N THR A 23 -14.34 11.63 -17.01
CA THR A 23 -13.36 10.79 -17.68
C THR A 23 -12.02 10.86 -16.97
N LEU A 24 -11.64 12.04 -16.53
CA LEU A 24 -10.40 12.21 -15.80
C LEU A 24 -10.42 11.45 -14.47
N VAL A 25 -11.51 11.57 -13.72
CA VAL A 25 -11.67 10.89 -12.45
C VAL A 25 -11.68 9.38 -12.64
N PHE A 26 -12.42 8.90 -13.63
CA PHE A 26 -12.44 7.47 -13.94
C PHE A 26 -11.06 6.97 -14.36
N GLY A 27 -10.34 7.76 -15.16
CA GLY A 27 -8.99 7.42 -15.57
C GLY A 27 -8.06 7.25 -14.38
N ILE A 28 -8.16 8.15 -13.41
CA ILE A 28 -7.35 8.06 -12.20
C ILE A 28 -7.71 6.83 -11.40
N PHE A 29 -9.01 6.53 -11.25
CA PHE A 29 -9.45 5.35 -10.53
C PHE A 29 -8.96 4.06 -11.18
N ILE A 30 -9.08 3.97 -12.50
CA ILE A 30 -8.62 2.80 -13.24
C ILE A 30 -7.11 2.65 -13.09
N PHE A 31 -6.36 3.75 -13.17
CA PHE A 31 -4.92 3.73 -13.05
C PHE A 31 -4.49 3.23 -11.68
N VAL A 32 -5.12 3.74 -10.61
CA VAL A 32 -4.81 3.32 -9.25
C VAL A 32 -5.18 1.85 -9.06
N PHE A 33 -6.33 1.45 -9.58
CA PHE A 33 -6.81 0.08 -9.45
C PHE A 33 -5.88 -0.90 -10.16
N VAL A 34 -5.42 -0.55 -11.36
CA VAL A 34 -4.48 -1.38 -12.11
C VAL A 34 -3.15 -1.49 -11.35
N LYS A 35 -2.68 -0.39 -10.78
CA LYS A 35 -1.45 -0.42 -9.99
C LYS A 35 -1.58 -1.34 -8.78
N LEU A 36 -2.70 -1.29 -8.08
CA LEU A 36 -2.95 -2.14 -6.93
C LEU A 36 -2.99 -3.61 -7.32
N ILE A 37 -3.69 -3.93 -8.40
CA ILE A 37 -3.77 -5.30 -8.90
C ILE A 37 -2.41 -5.80 -9.37
N THR A 38 -1.65 -4.96 -10.06
CA THR A 38 -0.33 -5.33 -10.54
C THR A 38 0.61 -5.61 -9.38
N GLN A 39 0.56 -4.79 -8.33
CA GLN A 39 1.38 -5.01 -7.15
C GLN A 39 0.99 -6.31 -6.45
N TRP A 40 -0.31 -6.56 -6.32
CA TRP A 40 -0.81 -7.77 -5.70
C TRP A 40 -0.39 -9.02 -6.48
N ASN A 41 -0.53 -8.98 -7.82
CA ASN A 41 -0.10 -10.08 -8.68
C ASN A 41 1.40 -10.29 -8.59
N ARG A 42 2.16 -9.20 -8.52
CA ARG A 42 3.61 -9.30 -8.42
C ARG A 42 4.02 -10.00 -7.13
N ASN A 43 3.37 -9.67 -6.01
CA ASN A 43 3.65 -10.34 -4.74
C ASN A 43 3.25 -11.81 -4.78
N ASN A 44 2.10 -12.13 -5.38
CA ASN A 44 1.63 -13.51 -5.47
C ASN A 44 2.49 -14.36 -6.39
N ASN A 45 3.04 -13.75 -7.44
CA ASN A 45 3.87 -14.46 -8.40
C ASN A 45 5.34 -14.47 -8.03
N SER A 46 5.73 -13.70 -7.01
CA SER A 46 7.11 -13.70 -6.54
C SER A 46 7.40 -15.01 -5.82
N PRO A 47 8.62 -15.54 -5.93
CA PRO A 47 8.97 -16.75 -5.21
C PRO A 47 9.01 -16.47 -3.71
N ARG A 48 8.60 -17.45 -2.93
CA ARG A 48 8.74 -17.39 -1.48
C ARG A 48 10.19 -17.69 -1.16
N LEU A 49 10.85 -16.75 -0.49
CA LEU A 49 12.26 -16.86 -0.16
C LEU A 49 12.44 -16.94 1.36
N THR A 50 13.35 -17.81 1.77
CA THR A 50 13.77 -17.89 3.17
C THR A 50 15.27 -17.64 3.20
N VAL A 51 15.68 -16.56 3.85
CA VAL A 51 17.06 -16.13 3.87
C VAL A 51 17.50 -15.79 5.30
N PRO A 52 18.77 -15.97 5.63
CA PRO A 52 19.28 -15.48 6.91
C PRO A 52 19.21 -13.96 6.94
N ALA A 53 18.74 -13.42 8.03
CA ALA A 53 18.58 -11.98 8.18
C ALA A 53 18.72 -11.57 9.64
N ARG A 54 19.00 -10.29 9.82
CA ARG A 54 19.11 -9.68 11.14
C ARG A 54 18.20 -8.48 11.22
N ILE A 55 17.49 -8.33 12.32
CA ILE A 55 16.63 -7.18 12.53
C ILE A 55 17.49 -5.99 12.93
N VAL A 56 17.53 -4.97 12.09
CA VAL A 56 18.37 -3.80 12.34
C VAL A 56 17.58 -2.57 12.79
N ALA A 57 16.30 -2.52 12.49
CA ALA A 57 15.46 -1.39 12.89
C ALA A 57 13.98 -1.79 12.95
N LYS A 58 13.24 -1.09 13.79
CA LYS A 58 11.79 -1.23 13.89
C LYS A 58 11.21 0.18 13.92
N ARG A 59 10.10 0.39 13.24
CA ARG A 59 9.41 1.68 13.32
C ARG A 59 7.91 1.52 13.28
N THR A 60 7.23 2.48 13.85
CA THR A 60 5.78 2.55 13.78
C THR A 60 5.38 3.81 13.03
N ASN A 61 4.29 3.71 12.29
CA ASN A 61 3.71 4.84 11.60
C ASN A 61 2.27 4.99 12.06
N VAL A 62 1.96 6.11 12.69
CA VAL A 62 0.64 6.38 13.21
C VAL A 62 -0.05 7.39 12.30
N SER A 63 -1.19 7.01 11.76
CA SER A 63 -2.02 7.88 10.95
C SER A 63 -3.20 8.36 11.78
N HIS A 64 -3.43 9.68 11.76
CA HIS A 64 -4.58 10.27 12.42
C HIS A 64 -5.57 10.74 11.36
N HIS A 65 -6.80 10.26 11.46
CA HIS A 65 -7.86 10.70 10.58
C HIS A 65 -8.89 11.44 11.41
N HIS A 66 -9.11 12.72 11.08
CA HIS A 66 -10.16 13.50 11.72
C HIS A 66 -11.41 13.38 10.87
N GLY A 67 -12.41 12.70 11.38
CA GLY A 67 -13.70 12.63 10.71
C GLY A 67 -14.55 13.85 10.98
N THR A 68 -15.55 14.07 10.14
CA THR A 68 -16.45 15.19 10.28
C THR A 68 -17.37 15.07 11.49
N ASN A 69 -17.41 13.91 12.11
CA ASN A 69 -18.29 13.63 13.25
C ASN A 69 -17.58 13.69 14.57
N HIS A 70 -16.52 14.43 14.67
CA HIS A 70 -15.69 14.54 15.87
C HIS A 70 -15.08 13.21 16.32
N MET A 71 -15.16 12.20 15.48
CA MET A 71 -14.49 10.95 15.76
C MET A 71 -13.12 10.97 15.13
N SER A 72 -12.10 10.87 15.95
CA SER A 72 -10.76 10.70 15.45
C SER A 72 -10.45 9.21 15.42
N THR A 73 -10.02 8.71 14.26
CA THR A 73 -9.57 7.33 14.13
C THR A 73 -8.07 7.33 14.05
N HIS A 74 -7.45 6.43 14.80
CA HIS A 74 -6.00 6.25 14.75
C HIS A 74 -5.72 4.91 14.12
N SER A 75 -4.83 4.88 13.15
CA SER A 75 -4.36 3.62 12.60
C SER A 75 -2.85 3.57 12.73
N THR A 76 -2.33 2.47 13.22
CA THR A 76 -0.90 2.30 13.43
C THR A 76 -0.42 1.19 12.52
N SER A 77 0.64 1.47 11.76
CA SER A 77 1.29 0.50 10.92
C SER A 77 2.67 0.21 11.49
N TYR A 78 3.08 -1.03 11.43
CA TYR A 78 4.34 -1.49 12.00
C TYR A 78 5.26 -1.98 10.90
N TYR A 79 6.52 -1.55 10.95
CA TYR A 79 7.50 -1.91 9.94
C TYR A 79 8.79 -2.39 10.62
N VAL A 80 9.39 -3.40 10.05
CA VAL A 80 10.65 -3.96 10.54
C VAL A 80 11.64 -4.00 9.38
N THR A 81 12.85 -3.53 9.61
CA THR A 81 13.92 -3.56 8.63
C THR A 81 14.84 -4.72 8.92
N PHE A 82 15.00 -5.58 7.92
CA PHE A 82 15.88 -6.75 7.99
C PHE A 82 17.09 -6.52 7.12
N GLN A 83 18.25 -6.89 7.60
CA GLN A 83 19.48 -6.87 6.82
C GLN A 83 19.83 -8.32 6.47
N VAL A 84 19.94 -8.61 5.18
CA VAL A 84 20.26 -9.94 4.70
C VAL A 84 21.77 -10.10 4.56
N GLU A 85 22.23 -11.32 4.26
CA GLU A 85 23.66 -11.62 4.20
C GLU A 85 24.44 -10.75 3.22
N SER A 86 23.81 -10.35 2.13
CA SER A 86 24.45 -9.49 1.14
C SER A 86 24.69 -8.07 1.65
N GLY A 87 24.15 -7.71 2.81
CA GLY A 87 24.20 -6.35 3.34
C GLY A 87 23.01 -5.50 2.95
N ASP A 88 22.16 -5.98 2.06
CA ASP A 88 20.97 -5.25 1.66
C ASP A 88 19.95 -5.20 2.79
N ARG A 89 19.22 -4.11 2.86
CA ARG A 89 18.19 -3.90 3.88
C ARG A 89 16.83 -3.90 3.22
N ILE A 90 15.90 -4.62 3.83
CA ILE A 90 14.54 -4.75 3.35
C ILE A 90 13.61 -4.36 4.49
N GLU A 91 12.73 -3.38 4.24
CA GLU A 91 11.71 -3.01 5.21
C GLU A 91 10.40 -3.67 4.82
N LEU A 92 9.81 -4.40 5.77
CA LEU A 92 8.57 -5.11 5.55
C LEU A 92 7.52 -4.69 6.58
N HIS A 93 6.28 -4.63 6.13
CA HIS A 93 5.14 -4.35 6.99
C HIS A 93 4.77 -5.63 7.74
N VAL A 94 4.63 -5.51 9.06
CA VAL A 94 4.25 -6.65 9.91
C VAL A 94 3.02 -6.26 10.73
N ASN A 95 2.30 -7.24 11.24
CA ASN A 95 1.17 -6.94 12.12
C ASN A 95 1.68 -6.66 13.54
N GLY A 96 0.82 -6.09 14.38
CA GLY A 96 1.24 -5.65 15.71
C GLY A 96 1.70 -6.79 16.62
N SER A 97 1.10 -7.96 16.49
CA SER A 97 1.50 -9.10 17.30
C SER A 97 2.90 -9.59 16.92
N GLU A 98 3.23 -9.60 15.64
CA GLU A 98 4.56 -9.96 15.18
C GLU A 98 5.58 -8.90 15.59
N PHE A 99 5.21 -7.63 15.44
CA PHE A 99 6.10 -6.52 15.78
C PHE A 99 6.55 -6.59 17.24
N GLY A 100 5.65 -6.95 18.13
CA GLY A 100 5.99 -7.07 19.55
C GLY A 100 6.94 -8.22 19.88
N MET A 101 6.98 -9.24 19.02
CA MET A 101 7.83 -10.40 19.23
C MET A 101 9.20 -10.26 18.58
N LEU A 102 9.37 -9.31 17.67
CA LEU A 102 10.62 -9.08 16.97
C LEU A 102 11.45 -8.04 17.72
N VAL A 103 12.72 -8.32 17.94
CA VAL A 103 13.60 -7.44 18.70
C VAL A 103 14.79 -7.06 17.84
N GLU A 104 15.19 -5.79 17.91
CA GLU A 104 16.36 -5.32 17.19
C GLU A 104 17.59 -6.11 17.63
N GLY A 105 18.36 -6.55 16.64
CA GLY A 105 19.54 -7.38 16.90
C GLY A 105 19.29 -8.87 16.79
N ASP A 106 18.03 -9.30 16.70
CA ASP A 106 17.74 -10.72 16.53
C ASP A 106 18.22 -11.20 15.17
N GLU A 107 18.79 -12.38 15.16
CA GLU A 107 19.25 -13.05 13.95
C GLU A 107 18.44 -14.32 13.74
N GLY A 108 18.13 -14.63 12.51
CA GLY A 108 17.36 -15.80 12.18
C GLY A 108 17.06 -15.90 10.71
N LYS A 109 16.02 -16.64 10.38
CA LYS A 109 15.60 -16.83 9.00
C LYS A 109 14.34 -16.06 8.74
N LEU A 110 14.41 -15.17 7.75
CA LEU A 110 13.28 -14.38 7.30
C LEU A 110 12.66 -15.06 6.10
N THR A 111 11.33 -15.26 6.15
CA THR A 111 10.58 -15.76 5.02
C THR A 111 9.70 -14.63 4.50
N PHE A 112 9.81 -14.33 3.23
CA PHE A 112 9.02 -13.27 2.61
C PHE A 112 8.72 -13.61 1.16
N GLN A 113 7.73 -12.95 0.60
CA GLN A 113 7.33 -13.12 -0.80
C GLN A 113 7.11 -11.74 -1.39
N GLY A 114 8.01 -11.28 -2.23
CA GLY A 114 7.97 -9.92 -2.76
C GLY A 114 8.11 -8.91 -1.63
N THR A 115 7.08 -8.11 -1.40
CA THR A 115 7.05 -7.14 -0.31
C THR A 115 6.26 -7.64 0.90
N ARG A 116 5.82 -8.88 0.87
CA ARG A 116 4.98 -9.45 1.91
C ARG A 116 5.81 -10.22 2.92
N TYR A 117 5.68 -9.85 4.19
CA TYR A 117 6.31 -10.57 5.28
C TYR A 117 5.51 -11.84 5.57
N LEU A 118 6.17 -12.97 5.66
CA LEU A 118 5.54 -14.24 5.97
C LEU A 118 5.94 -14.80 7.34
N GLY A 119 7.13 -14.53 7.79
CA GLY A 119 7.56 -14.98 9.10
C GLY A 119 9.06 -14.80 9.33
N PHE A 120 9.44 -14.82 10.58
CA PHE A 120 10.84 -14.74 10.98
C PHE A 120 11.09 -15.73 12.12
N GLU A 121 12.00 -16.64 11.89
CA GLU A 121 12.35 -17.65 12.87
C GLU A 121 13.71 -17.33 13.45
N ARG A 122 13.72 -17.03 14.74
CA ARG A 122 14.97 -16.69 15.44
C ARG A 122 15.89 -17.88 15.57
N ASN A 123 17.17 -17.62 15.41
CA ASN A 123 18.19 -18.60 15.75
C ASN A 123 18.51 -18.46 17.24
N PHE A 124 18.51 -19.56 17.93
CA PHE A 124 18.91 -19.62 19.33
C PHE A 124 20.26 -20.28 19.45
#